data_2d444fd6f2d6159f855833b95514f9d1
#
_entry.id   2d444fd6f2d6159f855833b95514f9d1
#
_cell.length_a   1.000
_cell.length_b   1.000
_cell.length_c   1.000
_cell.angle_alpha   90.00
_cell.angle_beta   90.00
_cell.angle_gamma   90.00
#
_symmetry.space_group_name_H-M   'P 1'
#
loop_
_entity.id
_entity.type
_entity.pdbx_description
1 polymer ?
#
loop_
_entity_poly.entity_id
_entity_poly.type
_entity_poly.pdbx_seq_one_letter_code
_entity_poly.pdbx_strand_id
1 'polypeptide(L)'
;KESKSHEQLFQKICSDEYYAQHEIRKMEFDSQAGWKGVETRIKRMELRRRHLKLLRYVALFIAPVLILVFALQDISVPHVMDGNQLLAAQQILPGGAKAILTLDNGETVYLDENADGRQLQLAGKQIQIDSTTLNYSAADGQVGQSALEYNKIEVPQGGEYTLVLNDGTKVHLNSMSSLRFPLTFEAGKREVELAGEAYFEVNKTGHPFIVSTQGMQIEVLGTTFNISAYPGEEYQATLVSGSVKVDTGEGQSLVLKPSQQASLIPGSGNIQVRTVDTAFYTSWVKGKINFKDQRLEDIMRTLSRWYNIEVDYSDEALKNLRFGCYVNRYEEIAPFLELLEATENIHVKINGKTIIFYK
;
A
#
# COMPACT_ATOMS: atom_id res chain seq x y z
N LYS A 1 -7.92 43.20 42.62
CA LYS A 1 -6.73 42.48 43.15
C LYS A 1 -5.41 43.07 42.61
N GLU A 2 -5.36 43.56 41.38
CA GLU A 2 -4.15 44.13 40.74
C GLU A 2 -3.71 45.47 41.39
N SER A 3 -4.66 46.32 41.80
CA SER A 3 -4.36 47.62 42.40
C SER A 3 -3.59 47.52 43.75
N LYS A 4 -3.90 46.52 44.57
CA LYS A 4 -3.20 46.30 45.86
C LYS A 4 -1.75 45.82 45.65
N SER A 5 -1.50 45.06 44.58
CA SER A 5 -0.16 44.55 44.23
C SER A 5 0.77 45.71 43.79
N HIS A 6 0.26 46.66 43.02
CA HIS A 6 1.03 47.83 42.58
C HIS A 6 1.35 48.78 43.73
N GLU A 7 0.42 48.99 44.65
CA GLU A 7 0.62 49.83 45.82
C GLU A 7 1.65 49.24 46.80
N GLN A 8 1.63 47.92 46.99
CA GLN A 8 2.65 47.20 47.76
C GLN A 8 4.03 47.25 47.10
N LEU A 9 4.09 47.14 45.78
CA LEU A 9 5.34 47.29 45.05
C LEU A 9 5.91 48.72 45.13
N PHE A 10 5.05 49.74 45.04
CA PHE A 10 5.42 51.12 45.14
C PHE A 10 5.94 51.46 46.54
N GLN A 11 5.28 51.01 47.61
CA GLN A 11 5.76 51.21 49.00
C GLN A 11 7.08 50.46 49.21
N LYS A 12 7.30 49.31 48.63
CA LYS A 12 8.58 48.58 48.73
C LYS A 12 9.71 49.28 48.01
N ILE A 13 9.45 49.93 46.87
CA ILE A 13 10.45 50.70 46.11
C ILE A 13 10.79 52.06 46.82
N CYS A 14 9.82 52.62 47.49
CA CYS A 14 10.02 53.92 48.24
C CYS A 14 10.45 53.71 49.68
N SER A 15 10.78 52.50 50.12
CA SER A 15 11.28 52.26 51.47
C SER A 15 12.75 52.62 51.61
N ASP A 16 13.12 53.21 52.74
CA ASP A 16 14.50 53.51 53.02
C ASP A 16 15.42 52.29 52.97
N GLU A 17 14.91 51.15 53.26
CA GLU A 17 15.61 49.88 53.16
C GLU A 17 15.97 49.46 51.68
N TYR A 18 15.13 49.77 50.74
CA TYR A 18 15.37 49.52 49.30
C TYR A 18 16.45 50.56 48.80
N TYR A 19 16.38 51.77 49.24
CA TYR A 19 17.42 52.79 48.90
C TYR A 19 18.78 52.45 49.53
N ALA A 20 18.79 51.97 50.76
CA ALA A 20 20.03 51.61 51.47
C ALA A 20 20.69 50.39 50.76
N GLN A 21 19.90 49.37 50.34
CA GLN A 21 20.42 48.22 49.59
C GLN A 21 20.89 48.60 48.16
N HIS A 22 20.31 49.63 47.55
CA HIS A 22 20.74 50.10 46.24
C HIS A 22 22.01 50.97 46.32
N GLU A 23 22.18 51.75 47.38
CA GLU A 23 23.42 52.49 47.66
C GLU A 23 24.59 51.56 47.98
N ILE A 24 24.38 50.52 48.77
CA ILE A 24 25.39 49.50 49.07
C ILE A 24 25.81 48.78 47.76
N ARG A 25 24.87 48.47 46.85
CA ARG A 25 25.17 47.88 45.54
C ARG A 25 25.98 48.81 44.62
N LYS A 26 25.82 50.12 44.75
CA LYS A 26 26.64 51.09 44.01
C LYS A 26 28.07 51.18 44.56
N MET A 27 28.23 51.01 45.85
CA MET A 27 29.56 51.00 46.47
C MET A 27 30.38 49.75 46.20
N GLU A 28 29.73 48.64 45.94
CA GLU A 28 30.38 47.35 45.53
C GLU A 28 30.69 47.29 44.03
N PHE A 29 30.38 48.28 43.22
CA PHE A 29 30.65 48.26 41.78
C PHE A 29 32.14 48.46 41.50
N ASP A 30 32.85 47.38 41.35
CA ASP A 30 34.25 47.39 40.91
C ASP A 30 34.30 47.79 39.43
N SER A 31 34.60 49.05 39.19
CA SER A 31 34.73 49.64 37.85
C SER A 31 35.84 48.98 37.03
N GLN A 32 36.87 48.44 37.66
CA GLN A 32 37.94 47.71 36.96
C GLN A 32 37.51 46.34 36.52
N ALA A 33 36.74 45.64 37.31
CA ALA A 33 36.17 44.33 36.92
C ALA A 33 35.11 44.47 35.78
N GLY A 34 34.28 45.53 35.86
CA GLY A 34 33.35 45.91 34.80
C GLY A 34 34.05 46.22 33.48
N TRP A 35 35.13 46.96 33.54
CA TRP A 35 35.93 47.35 32.36
C TRP A 35 36.61 46.13 31.70
N LYS A 36 37.18 45.21 32.47
CA LYS A 36 37.72 43.93 31.95
C LYS A 36 36.66 43.10 31.21
N GLY A 37 35.43 43.09 31.71
CA GLY A 37 34.29 42.39 31.04
C GLY A 37 33.94 43.03 29.70
N VAL A 38 33.98 44.35 29.60
CA VAL A 38 33.73 45.05 28.33
C VAL A 38 34.89 44.82 27.34
N GLU A 39 36.14 44.93 27.79
CA GLU A 39 37.30 44.67 26.95
C GLU A 39 37.34 43.25 26.36
N THR A 40 37.01 42.25 27.14
CA THR A 40 36.89 40.88 26.67
C THR A 40 35.76 40.66 25.64
N ARG A 41 34.63 41.37 25.79
CA ARG A 41 33.56 41.39 24.80
C ARG A 41 33.96 42.09 23.51
N ILE A 42 34.66 43.20 23.58
CA ILE A 42 35.17 43.92 22.39
C ILE A 42 36.17 43.05 21.65
N LYS A 43 37.15 42.43 22.34
CA LYS A 43 38.12 41.52 21.73
C LYS A 43 37.44 40.31 21.06
N ARG A 44 36.38 39.73 21.69
CA ARG A 44 35.58 38.65 21.08
C ARG A 44 34.82 39.12 19.82
N MET A 45 34.28 40.35 19.84
CA MET A 45 33.59 40.89 18.66
C MET A 45 34.56 41.20 17.51
N GLU A 46 35.77 41.70 17.80
CA GLU A 46 36.78 41.92 16.80
C GLU A 46 37.32 40.60 16.19
N LEU A 47 37.55 39.58 17.01
CA LEU A 47 37.89 38.25 16.55
C LEU A 47 36.78 37.67 15.65
N ARG A 48 35.50 37.77 16.04
CA ARG A 48 34.37 37.35 15.18
C ARG A 48 34.31 38.14 13.87
N ARG A 49 34.56 39.45 13.86
CA ARG A 49 34.61 40.26 12.65
C ARG A 49 35.77 39.89 11.74
N ARG A 50 36.94 39.52 12.28
CA ARG A 50 38.07 39.00 11.49
C ARG A 50 37.76 37.62 10.90
N HIS A 51 37.15 36.74 11.68
CA HIS A 51 36.73 35.42 11.18
C HIS A 51 35.64 35.52 10.08
N LEU A 52 34.68 36.44 10.23
CA LEU A 52 33.67 36.69 9.22
C LEU A 52 34.25 37.30 7.93
N LYS A 53 35.28 38.13 8.02
CA LYS A 53 35.99 38.62 6.83
C LYS A 53 36.79 37.49 6.15
N LEU A 54 37.51 36.67 6.93
CA LEU A 54 38.19 35.47 6.41
C LEU A 54 37.20 34.48 5.74
N LEU A 55 36.07 34.21 6.35
CA LEU A 55 35.02 33.38 5.77
C LEU A 55 34.47 33.95 4.45
N ARG A 56 34.37 35.27 4.31
CA ARG A 56 33.97 35.89 3.05
C ARG A 56 35.00 35.67 1.93
N TYR A 57 36.29 35.73 2.21
CA TYR A 57 37.35 35.43 1.24
C TYR A 57 37.41 33.93 0.93
N VAL A 58 37.28 33.07 1.93
CA VAL A 58 37.18 31.61 1.74
C VAL A 58 35.99 31.26 0.89
N ALA A 59 34.81 31.84 1.11
CA ALA A 59 33.64 31.64 0.28
C ALA A 59 33.85 32.11 -1.17
N LEU A 60 34.59 33.23 -1.35
CA LEU A 60 34.89 33.76 -2.71
C LEU A 60 35.77 32.80 -3.57
N PHE A 61 36.64 32.00 -2.90
CA PHE A 61 37.51 31.02 -3.56
C PHE A 61 36.92 29.62 -3.60
N ILE A 62 36.15 29.22 -2.57
CA ILE A 62 35.53 27.89 -2.51
C ILE A 62 34.31 27.80 -3.41
N ALA A 63 33.49 28.85 -3.54
CA ALA A 63 32.32 28.84 -4.38
C ALA A 63 32.63 28.55 -5.88
N PRO A 64 33.61 29.20 -6.53
CA PRO A 64 33.94 28.86 -7.90
C PRO A 64 34.59 27.47 -8.03
N VAL A 65 35.31 26.98 -7.01
CA VAL A 65 35.88 25.63 -7.02
C VAL A 65 34.76 24.58 -6.87
N LEU A 66 33.79 24.83 -6.01
CA LEU A 66 32.61 23.97 -5.90
C LEU A 66 31.75 23.98 -7.15
N ILE A 67 31.57 25.16 -7.76
CA ILE A 67 30.89 25.30 -9.08
C ILE A 67 31.67 24.55 -10.17
N LEU A 68 32.99 24.64 -10.16
CA LEU A 68 33.83 23.92 -11.12
C LEU A 68 33.80 22.40 -10.86
N VAL A 69 33.84 21.97 -9.62
CA VAL A 69 33.71 20.55 -9.24
C VAL A 69 32.30 20.02 -9.60
N PHE A 70 31.26 20.84 -9.38
CA PHE A 70 29.90 20.50 -9.81
C PHE A 70 29.73 20.50 -11.32
N ALA A 71 30.44 21.41 -12.05
CA ALA A 71 30.41 21.45 -13.50
C ALA A 71 31.30 20.38 -14.14
N LEU A 72 32.31 19.87 -13.42
CA LEU A 72 33.17 18.76 -13.84
C LEU A 72 32.70 17.38 -13.33
N GLN A 73 31.81 17.32 -12.35
CA GLN A 73 31.04 16.12 -12.14
C GLN A 73 30.13 16.01 -13.36
N ASP A 74 30.34 15.01 -14.18
CA ASP A 74 29.35 14.55 -15.12
C ASP A 74 28.06 14.44 -14.29
N ILE A 75 27.17 15.42 -14.47
CA ILE A 75 25.79 15.28 -14.06
C ILE A 75 25.33 14.14 -14.95
N SER A 76 25.37 12.92 -14.42
CA SER A 76 24.70 11.78 -15.06
C SER A 76 23.27 12.25 -15.21
N VAL A 77 22.94 12.71 -16.41
CA VAL A 77 21.56 13.01 -16.75
C VAL A 77 20.85 11.68 -16.52
N PRO A 78 19.87 11.61 -15.61
CA PRO A 78 19.19 10.35 -15.38
C PRO A 78 18.80 9.81 -16.74
N HIS A 79 19.15 8.55 -17.00
CA HIS A 79 18.85 7.90 -18.27
C HIS A 79 17.34 7.93 -18.43
N VAL A 80 16.85 8.83 -19.26
CA VAL A 80 15.43 8.95 -19.54
C VAL A 80 15.14 7.91 -20.61
N MET A 81 14.08 7.13 -20.38
CA MET A 81 13.58 6.14 -21.34
C MET A 81 13.54 6.76 -22.74
N ASP A 82 14.02 6.04 -23.75
CA ASP A 82 13.94 6.50 -25.14
C ASP A 82 12.51 6.86 -25.50
N GLY A 83 12.31 7.98 -26.21
CA GLY A 83 10.98 8.51 -26.53
C GLY A 83 10.06 7.48 -27.23
N ASN A 84 10.61 6.58 -28.03
CA ASN A 84 9.85 5.48 -28.64
C ASN A 84 9.41 4.45 -27.62
N GLN A 85 10.24 4.13 -26.62
CA GLN A 85 9.89 3.21 -25.54
C GLN A 85 8.87 3.83 -24.58
N LEU A 86 8.99 5.13 -24.30
CA LEU A 86 8.01 5.87 -23.52
C LEU A 86 6.63 5.86 -24.19
N LEU A 87 6.56 6.13 -25.50
CA LEU A 87 5.32 6.03 -26.26
C LEU A 87 4.75 4.61 -26.25
N ALA A 88 5.59 3.58 -26.32
CA ALA A 88 5.15 2.19 -26.22
C ALA A 88 4.62 1.87 -24.81
N ALA A 89 5.25 2.38 -23.75
CA ALA A 89 4.79 2.23 -22.37
C ALA A 89 3.42 2.87 -22.14
N GLN A 90 3.17 4.04 -22.71
CA GLN A 90 1.88 4.73 -22.64
C GLN A 90 0.73 3.98 -23.33
N GLN A 91 1.03 3.06 -24.24
CA GLN A 91 0.03 2.21 -24.87
C GLN A 91 -0.38 1.01 -23.99
N ILE A 92 0.34 0.74 -22.91
CA ILE A 92 0.00 -0.29 -21.93
C ILE A 92 -1.00 0.30 -20.93
N LEU A 93 -2.27 0.08 -21.23
CA LEU A 93 -3.36 0.60 -20.40
C LEU A 93 -3.54 -0.24 -19.13
N PRO A 94 -3.99 0.39 -18.03
CA PRO A 94 -4.34 -0.31 -16.81
C PRO A 94 -5.50 -1.28 -17.04
N GLY A 95 -5.67 -2.20 -16.11
CA GLY A 95 -6.83 -3.07 -16.05
C GLY A 95 -8.12 -2.30 -15.71
N GLY A 96 -9.22 -3.03 -15.71
CA GLY A 96 -10.54 -2.47 -15.41
C GLY A 96 -11.54 -3.52 -14.96
N ALA A 97 -12.77 -3.11 -14.73
CA ALA A 97 -13.85 -3.98 -14.32
C ALA A 97 -14.24 -4.94 -15.44
N LYS A 98 -13.95 -6.22 -15.29
CA LYS A 98 -14.35 -7.29 -16.21
C LYS A 98 -14.28 -8.66 -15.53
N ALA A 99 -15.28 -9.47 -15.77
CA ALA A 99 -15.35 -10.85 -15.30
C ALA A 99 -16.20 -11.71 -16.23
N ILE A 100 -16.14 -13.01 -16.04
CA ILE A 100 -16.98 -14.00 -16.71
C ILE A 100 -17.72 -14.77 -15.62
N LEU A 101 -19.04 -14.71 -15.65
CA LEU A 101 -19.89 -15.51 -14.76
C LEU A 101 -20.31 -16.76 -15.50
N THR A 102 -20.00 -17.92 -14.97
CA THR A 102 -20.48 -19.22 -15.43
C THR A 102 -21.54 -19.72 -14.46
N LEU A 103 -22.71 -19.99 -14.96
CA LEU A 103 -23.85 -20.49 -14.21
C LEU A 103 -23.78 -22.03 -14.08
N ASP A 104 -24.54 -22.58 -13.13
CA ASP A 104 -24.63 -24.03 -12.88
C ASP A 104 -25.05 -24.83 -14.14
N ASN A 105 -25.89 -24.23 -14.98
CA ASN A 105 -26.32 -24.84 -16.28
C ASN A 105 -25.26 -24.76 -17.39
N GLY A 106 -24.07 -24.18 -17.12
CA GLY A 106 -22.99 -23.96 -18.06
C GLY A 106 -23.11 -22.70 -18.93
N GLU A 107 -24.18 -21.94 -18.79
CA GLU A 107 -24.32 -20.65 -19.48
C GLU A 107 -23.28 -19.64 -18.97
N THR A 108 -22.70 -18.84 -19.87
CA THR A 108 -21.69 -17.84 -19.56
C THR A 108 -22.20 -16.43 -19.81
N VAL A 109 -21.96 -15.53 -18.87
CA VAL A 109 -22.30 -14.11 -18.96
C VAL A 109 -21.04 -13.28 -18.82
N TYR A 110 -20.76 -12.44 -19.80
CA TYR A 110 -19.65 -11.49 -19.76
C TYR A 110 -20.07 -10.25 -18.97
N LEU A 111 -19.29 -9.91 -17.97
CA LEU A 111 -19.47 -8.78 -17.07
C LEU A 111 -18.39 -7.75 -17.38
N ASP A 112 -18.78 -6.65 -18.00
CA ASP A 112 -17.92 -5.53 -18.37
C ASP A 112 -18.71 -4.22 -18.20
N GLU A 113 -18.11 -3.12 -18.56
CA GLU A 113 -18.75 -1.79 -18.51
C GLU A 113 -20.07 -1.68 -19.33
N ASN A 114 -20.27 -2.56 -20.31
CA ASN A 114 -21.50 -2.60 -21.11
C ASN A 114 -22.60 -3.45 -20.43
N ALA A 115 -22.28 -4.13 -19.35
CA ALA A 115 -23.25 -4.92 -18.59
C ALA A 115 -24.05 -4.11 -17.58
N ASP A 116 -23.76 -2.82 -17.43
CA ASP A 116 -24.39 -1.93 -16.46
C ASP A 116 -25.92 -1.88 -16.60
N GLY A 117 -26.60 -1.98 -15.45
CA GLY A 117 -28.06 -1.98 -15.37
C GLY A 117 -28.74 -3.26 -15.88
N ARG A 118 -28.01 -4.30 -16.29
CA ARG A 118 -28.61 -5.58 -16.66
C ARG A 118 -29.11 -6.32 -15.42
N GLN A 119 -30.24 -6.98 -15.61
CA GLN A 119 -30.82 -7.88 -14.62
C GLN A 119 -30.81 -9.29 -15.17
N LEU A 120 -30.20 -10.21 -14.41
CA LEU A 120 -30.26 -11.63 -14.70
C LEU A 120 -31.36 -12.27 -13.85
N GLN A 121 -32.20 -13.11 -14.46
CA GLN A 121 -33.11 -14.00 -13.73
C GLN A 121 -32.48 -15.38 -13.63
N LEU A 122 -32.08 -15.79 -12.44
CA LEU A 122 -31.49 -17.09 -12.16
C LEU A 122 -32.32 -17.78 -11.08
N ALA A 123 -32.81 -18.97 -11.38
CA ALA A 123 -33.61 -19.79 -10.46
C ALA A 123 -34.76 -19.00 -9.79
N GLY A 124 -35.43 -18.12 -10.57
CA GLY A 124 -36.49 -17.24 -10.05
C GLY A 124 -36.04 -16.03 -9.23
N LYS A 125 -34.73 -15.82 -9.13
CA LYS A 125 -34.12 -14.68 -8.42
C LYS A 125 -33.65 -13.61 -9.38
N GLN A 126 -33.85 -12.37 -9.00
CA GLN A 126 -33.40 -11.20 -9.77
C GLN A 126 -32.01 -10.76 -9.26
N ILE A 127 -31.00 -10.88 -10.10
CA ILE A 127 -29.62 -10.53 -9.79
C ILE A 127 -29.32 -9.20 -10.47
N GLN A 128 -28.80 -8.25 -9.72
CA GLN A 128 -28.41 -6.94 -10.25
C GLN A 128 -26.96 -6.98 -10.71
N ILE A 129 -26.72 -6.51 -11.92
CA ILE A 129 -25.39 -6.30 -12.49
C ILE A 129 -25.19 -4.79 -12.63
N ASP A 130 -24.12 -4.33 -12.03
CA ASP A 130 -23.56 -3.00 -12.18
C ASP A 130 -22.22 -3.15 -12.93
N SER A 131 -21.69 -2.08 -13.51
CA SER A 131 -20.42 -2.10 -14.26
C SER A 131 -19.25 -2.72 -13.50
N THR A 132 -19.25 -2.68 -12.18
CA THR A 132 -18.17 -3.18 -11.32
C THR A 132 -18.61 -4.24 -10.32
N THR A 133 -19.93 -4.51 -10.19
CA THR A 133 -20.48 -5.30 -9.10
C THR A 133 -21.59 -6.23 -9.56
N LEU A 134 -21.51 -7.47 -9.14
CA LEU A 134 -22.56 -8.49 -9.26
C LEU A 134 -23.19 -8.71 -7.89
N ASN A 135 -24.51 -8.44 -7.75
CA ASN A 135 -25.19 -8.45 -6.47
C ASN A 135 -26.27 -9.52 -6.36
N TYR A 136 -26.02 -10.52 -5.52
CA TYR A 136 -26.94 -11.59 -5.17
C TYR A 136 -27.76 -11.33 -3.90
N SER A 137 -27.49 -10.28 -3.14
CA SER A 137 -28.17 -10.04 -1.86
C SER A 137 -29.64 -9.63 -2.03
N ALA A 138 -30.02 -9.10 -3.19
CA ALA A 138 -31.40 -8.69 -3.51
C ALA A 138 -32.29 -9.88 -3.90
N ALA A 139 -31.77 -11.07 -3.92
CA ALA A 139 -32.48 -12.26 -4.38
C ALA A 139 -33.36 -12.85 -3.25
N ASP A 140 -34.43 -12.15 -2.86
CA ASP A 140 -35.47 -12.69 -1.97
C ASP A 140 -36.27 -13.80 -2.70
N GLY A 141 -36.13 -15.04 -2.26
CA GLY A 141 -36.90 -16.17 -2.75
C GLY A 141 -36.76 -17.36 -1.82
N GLN A 142 -37.90 -17.97 -1.44
CA GLN A 142 -37.90 -19.25 -0.72
C GLN A 142 -37.15 -20.28 -1.57
N VAL A 143 -36.07 -20.84 -1.01
CA VAL A 143 -35.34 -21.95 -1.59
C VAL A 143 -36.26 -23.17 -1.51
N GLY A 144 -36.80 -23.60 -2.64
CA GLY A 144 -37.25 -24.99 -2.78
C GLY A 144 -36.04 -25.88 -2.48
N GLN A 145 -36.27 -27.08 -1.92
CA GLN A 145 -35.25 -28.11 -1.66
C GLN A 145 -34.66 -28.68 -2.98
N SER A 146 -34.09 -27.81 -3.80
CA SER A 146 -33.37 -28.16 -5.03
C SER A 146 -31.89 -28.33 -4.69
N ALA A 147 -31.19 -29.15 -5.48
CA ALA A 147 -29.76 -29.34 -5.37
C ALA A 147 -29.03 -27.97 -5.30
N LEU A 148 -27.93 -27.90 -4.55
CA LEU A 148 -27.11 -26.70 -4.50
C LEU A 148 -26.62 -26.35 -5.90
N GLU A 149 -27.10 -25.21 -6.40
CA GLU A 149 -26.62 -24.63 -7.65
C GLU A 149 -25.37 -23.81 -7.38
N TYR A 150 -24.27 -24.13 -8.08
CA TYR A 150 -23.00 -23.41 -7.94
C TYR A 150 -22.71 -22.57 -9.18
N ASN A 151 -22.42 -21.31 -8.95
CA ASN A 151 -21.91 -20.42 -9.98
C ASN A 151 -20.41 -20.23 -9.80
N LYS A 152 -19.73 -19.86 -10.88
CA LYS A 152 -18.31 -19.52 -10.88
C LYS A 152 -18.13 -18.15 -11.52
N ILE A 153 -17.44 -17.24 -10.83
CA ILE A 153 -16.97 -15.97 -11.40
C ILE A 153 -15.47 -16.07 -11.65
N GLU A 154 -15.03 -15.68 -12.83
CA GLU A 154 -13.63 -15.67 -13.26
C GLU A 154 -13.24 -14.27 -13.70
N VAL A 155 -12.21 -13.72 -13.08
CA VAL A 155 -11.63 -12.43 -13.43
C VAL A 155 -10.40 -12.68 -14.29
N PRO A 156 -10.41 -12.29 -15.58
CA PRO A 156 -9.26 -12.49 -16.46
C PRO A 156 -8.09 -11.58 -16.10
N GLN A 157 -6.97 -11.76 -16.78
CA GLN A 157 -5.82 -10.86 -16.69
C GLN A 157 -6.25 -9.42 -17.07
N GLY A 158 -5.78 -8.44 -16.30
CA GLY A 158 -6.19 -7.03 -16.41
C GLY A 158 -7.63 -6.80 -15.96
N GLY A 159 -8.21 -7.69 -15.18
CA GLY A 159 -9.56 -7.57 -14.63
C GLY A 159 -9.58 -7.34 -13.12
N GLU A 160 -10.66 -6.81 -12.65
CA GLU A 160 -11.12 -6.84 -11.25
C GLU A 160 -12.64 -6.85 -11.23
N TYR A 161 -13.24 -7.43 -10.21
CA TYR A 161 -14.69 -7.41 -10.07
C TYR A 161 -15.13 -7.57 -8.62
N THR A 162 -16.27 -7.00 -8.27
CA THR A 162 -16.85 -7.14 -6.93
C THR A 162 -18.06 -8.04 -6.99
N LEU A 163 -18.13 -9.00 -6.07
CA LEU A 163 -19.27 -9.89 -5.88
C LEU A 163 -19.89 -9.63 -4.51
N VAL A 164 -21.20 -9.44 -4.46
CA VAL A 164 -21.97 -9.45 -3.21
C VAL A 164 -22.76 -10.74 -3.16
N LEU A 165 -22.42 -11.61 -2.23
CA LEU A 165 -23.07 -12.89 -1.99
C LEU A 165 -24.46 -12.73 -1.37
N ASN A 166 -25.27 -13.79 -1.39
CA ASN A 166 -26.64 -13.75 -0.87
C ASN A 166 -26.77 -13.44 0.63
N ASP A 167 -25.69 -13.67 1.41
CA ASP A 167 -25.61 -13.30 2.83
C ASP A 167 -25.16 -11.85 3.08
N GLY A 168 -24.90 -11.08 2.00
CA GLY A 168 -24.40 -9.72 2.03
C GLY A 168 -22.86 -9.62 2.18
N THR A 169 -22.14 -10.75 2.19
CA THR A 169 -20.68 -10.76 2.17
C THR A 169 -20.18 -10.16 0.85
N LYS A 170 -19.23 -9.21 0.94
CA LYS A 170 -18.59 -8.62 -0.24
C LYS A 170 -17.25 -9.29 -0.49
N VAL A 171 -17.02 -9.62 -1.74
CA VAL A 171 -15.78 -10.23 -2.22
C VAL A 171 -15.24 -9.40 -3.39
N HIS A 172 -14.10 -8.74 -3.20
CA HIS A 172 -13.38 -8.08 -4.29
C HIS A 172 -12.39 -9.07 -4.87
N LEU A 173 -12.53 -9.40 -6.15
CA LEU A 173 -11.68 -10.32 -6.88
C LEU A 173 -10.63 -9.56 -7.69
N ASN A 174 -9.38 -9.95 -7.53
CA ASN A 174 -8.26 -9.38 -8.27
C ASN A 174 -8.05 -10.11 -9.61
N SER A 175 -7.15 -9.60 -10.46
CA SER A 175 -6.81 -10.18 -11.76
C SER A 175 -6.39 -11.65 -11.65
N MET A 176 -6.77 -12.47 -12.64
CA MET A 176 -6.47 -13.90 -12.70
C MET A 176 -7.00 -14.70 -11.50
N SER A 177 -8.16 -14.30 -10.97
CA SER A 177 -8.80 -14.95 -9.83
C SER A 177 -10.15 -15.56 -10.21
N SER A 178 -10.53 -16.62 -9.52
CA SER A 178 -11.85 -17.20 -9.65
C SER A 178 -12.44 -17.58 -8.31
N LEU A 179 -13.75 -17.40 -8.18
CA LEU A 179 -14.53 -17.81 -7.02
C LEU A 179 -15.68 -18.69 -7.45
N ARG A 180 -15.78 -19.89 -6.87
CA ARG A 180 -16.94 -20.76 -6.97
C ARG A 180 -17.77 -20.65 -5.71
N PHE A 181 -19.05 -20.39 -5.85
CA PHE A 181 -19.96 -20.10 -4.74
C PHE A 181 -21.36 -20.64 -5.01
N PRO A 182 -22.12 -21.07 -3.99
CA PRO A 182 -23.50 -21.48 -4.17
C PRO A 182 -24.42 -20.29 -4.33
N LEU A 183 -25.48 -20.44 -5.11
CA LEU A 183 -26.52 -19.42 -5.28
C LEU A 183 -27.21 -19.09 -3.95
N THR A 184 -27.29 -20.08 -3.06
CA THR A 184 -27.76 -19.92 -1.67
C THR A 184 -26.94 -20.82 -0.78
N PHE A 185 -26.50 -20.29 0.36
CA PHE A 185 -25.73 -21.07 1.33
C PHE A 185 -26.61 -22.12 2.03
N GLU A 186 -26.02 -23.26 2.39
CA GLU A 186 -26.65 -24.26 3.23
C GLU A 186 -26.93 -23.74 4.63
N ALA A 187 -27.92 -24.31 5.31
CA ALA A 187 -28.18 -24.00 6.70
C ALA A 187 -26.96 -24.35 7.59
N GLY A 188 -26.43 -23.33 8.28
CA GLY A 188 -25.33 -23.50 9.22
C GLY A 188 -23.93 -23.42 8.65
N LYS A 189 -23.74 -23.35 7.32
CA LYS A 189 -22.41 -23.28 6.69
C LYS A 189 -22.43 -22.40 5.44
N ARG A 190 -21.45 -21.49 5.33
CA ARG A 190 -21.25 -20.64 4.15
C ARG A 190 -19.88 -20.97 3.54
N GLU A 191 -19.83 -21.66 2.44
CA GLU A 191 -18.60 -22.13 1.84
C GLU A 191 -18.44 -21.63 0.40
N VAL A 192 -17.21 -21.18 0.09
CA VAL A 192 -16.80 -20.77 -1.25
C VAL A 192 -15.40 -21.33 -1.56
N GLU A 193 -15.08 -21.49 -2.83
CA GLU A 193 -13.78 -21.96 -3.30
C GLU A 193 -13.08 -20.82 -4.06
N LEU A 194 -11.84 -20.50 -3.68
CA LEU A 194 -11.03 -19.43 -4.27
C LEU A 194 -9.77 -20.00 -4.94
N ALA A 195 -9.48 -19.54 -6.16
CA ALA A 195 -8.16 -19.57 -6.75
C ALA A 195 -7.76 -18.14 -7.15
N GLY A 196 -6.51 -17.72 -6.88
CA GLY A 196 -6.04 -16.35 -7.09
C GLY A 196 -6.18 -15.49 -5.85
N GLU A 197 -6.49 -14.19 -6.00
CA GLU A 197 -6.52 -13.24 -4.89
C GLU A 197 -7.90 -12.60 -4.73
N ALA A 198 -8.37 -12.57 -3.48
CA ALA A 198 -9.62 -11.90 -3.14
C ALA A 198 -9.54 -11.25 -1.74
N TYR A 199 -10.21 -10.11 -1.63
CA TYR A 199 -10.44 -9.40 -0.39
C TYR A 199 -11.89 -9.59 0.05
N PHE A 200 -12.07 -10.05 1.27
CA PHE A 200 -13.36 -10.41 1.83
C PHE A 200 -13.78 -9.44 2.93
N GLU A 201 -15.00 -8.96 2.83
CA GLU A 201 -15.72 -8.28 3.90
C GLU A 201 -16.92 -9.16 4.30
N VAL A 202 -16.66 -10.10 5.23
CA VAL A 202 -17.65 -11.12 5.60
C VAL A 202 -18.69 -10.58 6.55
N ASN A 203 -19.95 -10.75 6.19
CA ASN A 203 -21.08 -10.35 7.03
C ASN A 203 -21.25 -11.27 8.25
N LYS A 204 -21.61 -10.67 9.39
CA LYS A 204 -21.84 -11.40 10.66
C LYS A 204 -23.25 -11.99 10.68
N THR A 205 -23.36 -13.30 10.48
CA THR A 205 -24.65 -14.02 10.50
C THR A 205 -24.77 -15.03 11.63
N GLY A 206 -23.68 -15.23 12.41
CA GLY A 206 -23.62 -16.27 13.46
C GLY A 206 -23.17 -17.64 12.96
N HIS A 207 -23.16 -17.89 11.65
CA HIS A 207 -22.67 -19.12 11.04
C HIS A 207 -21.28 -18.94 10.45
N PRO A 208 -20.41 -19.97 10.44
CA PRO A 208 -19.08 -19.90 9.86
C PRO A 208 -19.14 -19.62 8.35
N PHE A 209 -18.20 -18.77 7.89
CA PHE A 209 -17.89 -18.55 6.50
C PHE A 209 -16.53 -19.19 6.19
N ILE A 210 -16.49 -20.06 5.20
CA ILE A 210 -15.32 -20.88 4.88
C ILE A 210 -14.87 -20.53 3.47
N VAL A 211 -13.60 -20.21 3.32
CA VAL A 211 -12.94 -20.08 2.02
C VAL A 211 -11.96 -21.22 1.86
N SER A 212 -12.25 -22.10 0.91
CA SER A 212 -11.38 -23.21 0.54
C SER A 212 -10.47 -22.80 -0.62
N THR A 213 -9.17 -23.04 -0.49
CA THR A 213 -8.18 -22.89 -1.56
C THR A 213 -7.48 -24.22 -1.78
N GLN A 214 -6.60 -24.31 -2.76
CA GLN A 214 -5.87 -25.55 -3.05
C GLN A 214 -5.00 -26.05 -1.88
N GLY A 215 -4.58 -25.18 -0.96
CA GLY A 215 -3.67 -25.56 0.13
C GLY A 215 -4.07 -25.08 1.52
N MET A 216 -5.08 -24.21 1.62
CA MET A 216 -5.53 -23.68 2.92
C MET A 216 -7.06 -23.60 2.93
N GLN A 217 -7.61 -23.85 4.12
CA GLN A 217 -9.00 -23.55 4.43
C GLN A 217 -9.04 -22.44 5.47
N ILE A 218 -9.82 -21.41 5.23
CA ILE A 218 -9.94 -20.21 6.06
C ILE A 218 -11.37 -20.15 6.60
N GLU A 219 -11.53 -20.17 7.94
CA GLU A 219 -12.82 -20.13 8.61
C GLU A 219 -12.94 -18.83 9.42
N VAL A 220 -14.07 -18.11 9.24
CA VAL A 220 -14.36 -16.83 9.92
C VAL A 220 -15.84 -16.74 10.30
N LEU A 221 -16.19 -15.82 11.21
CA LEU A 221 -17.58 -15.55 11.61
C LEU A 221 -18.09 -14.18 11.14
N GLY A 222 -17.19 -13.25 10.83
CA GLY A 222 -17.52 -11.88 10.42
C GLY A 222 -16.28 -11.02 10.52
N THR A 223 -15.50 -11.01 9.46
CA THR A 223 -14.07 -10.67 9.45
C THR A 223 -13.73 -10.00 8.12
N THR A 224 -12.76 -9.09 8.16
CA THR A 224 -12.19 -8.48 6.96
C THR A 224 -10.76 -9.00 6.76
N PHE A 225 -10.48 -9.60 5.61
CA PHE A 225 -9.19 -10.24 5.33
C PHE A 225 -8.92 -10.35 3.83
N ASN A 226 -7.65 -10.52 3.47
CA ASN A 226 -7.20 -10.79 2.10
C ASN A 226 -6.62 -12.21 2.00
N ILE A 227 -6.93 -12.91 0.94
CA ILE A 227 -6.29 -14.17 0.58
C ILE A 227 -5.62 -13.99 -0.78
N SER A 228 -4.34 -14.39 -0.89
CA SER A 228 -3.63 -14.59 -2.14
C SER A 228 -3.25 -16.05 -2.24
N ALA A 229 -3.84 -16.77 -3.18
CA ALA A 229 -3.67 -18.22 -3.40
C ALA A 229 -3.53 -18.51 -4.91
N TYR A 230 -2.59 -17.82 -5.55
CA TYR A 230 -2.26 -18.08 -6.95
C TYR A 230 -1.52 -19.42 -7.09
N PRO A 231 -1.87 -20.26 -8.09
CA PRO A 231 -1.17 -21.52 -8.31
C PRO A 231 0.34 -21.31 -8.51
N GLY A 232 1.15 -22.09 -7.79
CA GLY A 232 2.61 -22.04 -7.88
C GLY A 232 3.27 -20.91 -7.08
N GLU A 233 2.50 -20.11 -6.37
CA GLU A 233 3.01 -19.05 -5.47
C GLU A 233 2.79 -19.41 -4.00
N GLU A 234 3.39 -18.63 -3.11
CA GLU A 234 3.14 -18.72 -1.67
C GLU A 234 1.69 -18.33 -1.39
N TYR A 235 0.93 -19.20 -0.71
CA TYR A 235 -0.43 -18.87 -0.27
C TYR A 235 -0.38 -18.01 0.98
N GLN A 236 -1.15 -16.93 0.99
CA GLN A 236 -1.13 -15.95 2.05
C GLN A 236 -2.56 -15.59 2.49
N ALA A 237 -2.78 -15.56 3.81
CA ALA A 237 -4.01 -15.04 4.41
C ALA A 237 -3.65 -13.89 5.36
N THR A 238 -4.10 -12.68 5.05
CA THR A 238 -3.78 -11.45 5.81
C THR A 238 -5.03 -10.94 6.50
N LEU A 239 -5.00 -10.87 7.83
CA LEU A 239 -6.13 -10.43 8.64
C LEU A 239 -6.09 -8.92 8.88
N VAL A 240 -7.17 -8.23 8.49
CA VAL A 240 -7.36 -6.78 8.73
C VAL A 240 -8.13 -6.56 10.03
N SER A 241 -9.30 -7.20 10.19
CA SER A 241 -10.12 -7.05 11.40
C SER A 241 -10.91 -8.34 11.70
N GLY A 242 -11.16 -8.62 12.97
CA GLY A 242 -11.86 -9.82 13.42
C GLY A 242 -10.90 -10.94 13.82
N SER A 243 -11.20 -12.18 13.43
CA SER A 243 -10.41 -13.39 13.71
C SER A 243 -10.51 -14.35 12.53
N VAL A 244 -9.39 -14.98 12.17
CA VAL A 244 -9.29 -15.95 11.07
C VAL A 244 -8.68 -17.22 11.63
N LYS A 245 -9.37 -18.36 11.46
CA LYS A 245 -8.79 -19.68 11.66
C LYS A 245 -8.29 -20.18 10.30
N VAL A 246 -7.02 -20.56 10.24
CA VAL A 246 -6.37 -21.13 9.05
C VAL A 246 -6.08 -22.60 9.32
N ASP A 247 -6.44 -23.47 8.36
CA ASP A 247 -6.21 -24.91 8.41
C ASP A 247 -5.58 -25.37 7.11
N THR A 248 -4.55 -26.21 7.14
CA THR A 248 -3.89 -26.77 5.94
C THR A 248 -4.43 -28.10 5.51
N GLY A 249 -5.34 -28.70 6.30
CA GLY A 249 -5.79 -30.08 6.04
C GLY A 249 -4.79 -31.16 6.43
N GLU A 250 -3.53 -30.80 6.73
CA GLU A 250 -2.45 -31.70 7.15
C GLU A 250 -2.25 -31.70 8.68
N GLY A 251 -3.26 -31.26 9.44
CA GLY A 251 -3.28 -31.25 10.89
C GLY A 251 -2.67 -30.01 11.54
N GLN A 252 -2.30 -28.99 10.78
CA GLN A 252 -1.92 -27.67 11.30
C GLN A 252 -3.12 -26.72 11.23
N SER A 253 -3.51 -26.22 12.38
CA SER A 253 -4.56 -25.20 12.51
C SER A 253 -4.07 -24.09 13.44
N LEU A 254 -4.30 -22.84 13.06
CA LEU A 254 -3.94 -21.68 13.87
C LEU A 254 -4.97 -20.56 13.73
N VAL A 255 -4.95 -19.62 14.68
CA VAL A 255 -5.84 -18.47 14.69
C VAL A 255 -5.01 -17.19 14.56
N LEU A 256 -5.31 -16.38 13.54
CA LEU A 256 -4.70 -15.07 13.34
C LEU A 256 -5.41 -14.00 14.17
N LYS A 257 -4.61 -13.03 14.61
CA LYS A 257 -5.05 -11.76 15.18
C LYS A 257 -4.92 -10.64 14.14
N PRO A 258 -5.61 -9.51 14.26
CA PRO A 258 -5.44 -8.37 13.36
C PRO A 258 -3.97 -8.00 13.16
N SER A 259 -3.61 -7.61 11.93
CA SER A 259 -2.24 -7.35 11.46
C SER A 259 -1.32 -8.58 11.41
N GLN A 260 -1.87 -9.79 11.51
CA GLN A 260 -1.10 -11.01 11.25
C GLN A 260 -1.40 -11.55 9.84
N GLN A 261 -0.39 -12.18 9.28
CA GLN A 261 -0.46 -12.91 8.02
C GLN A 261 0.05 -14.34 8.24
N ALA A 262 -0.75 -15.32 7.80
CA ALA A 262 -0.30 -16.68 7.62
C ALA A 262 0.21 -16.85 6.19
N SER A 263 1.34 -17.51 6.00
CA SER A 263 1.86 -17.90 4.71
C SER A 263 2.24 -19.37 4.64
N LEU A 264 1.94 -20.00 3.50
CA LEU A 264 2.18 -21.41 3.22
C LEU A 264 2.82 -21.56 1.84
N ILE A 265 4.03 -22.12 1.82
CA ILE A 265 4.66 -22.55 0.58
C ILE A 265 3.97 -23.86 0.13
N PRO A 266 3.43 -23.95 -1.09
CA PRO A 266 2.78 -25.16 -1.58
C PRO A 266 3.66 -26.41 -1.40
N GLY A 267 3.07 -27.46 -0.83
CA GLY A 267 3.76 -28.73 -0.55
C GLY A 267 4.69 -28.74 0.67
N SER A 268 4.86 -27.62 1.39
CA SER A 268 5.68 -27.61 2.61
C SER A 268 4.93 -28.09 3.85
N GLY A 269 3.59 -28.04 3.83
CA GLY A 269 2.74 -28.34 4.99
C GLY A 269 2.90 -27.39 6.18
N ASN A 270 3.78 -26.39 6.09
CA ASN A 270 4.22 -25.57 7.21
C ASN A 270 3.72 -24.12 7.09
N ILE A 271 2.86 -23.68 8.03
CA ILE A 271 2.35 -22.30 8.07
C ILE A 271 3.32 -21.43 8.86
N GLN A 272 3.75 -20.34 8.27
CA GLN A 272 4.48 -19.27 8.95
C GLN A 272 3.52 -18.14 9.29
N VAL A 273 3.61 -17.58 10.50
CA VAL A 273 2.84 -16.42 10.92
C VAL A 273 3.77 -15.25 11.22
N ARG A 274 3.46 -14.11 10.62
CA ARG A 274 4.20 -12.86 10.85
C ARG A 274 3.25 -11.68 11.07
N THR A 275 3.71 -10.68 11.82
CA THR A 275 3.01 -9.39 11.92
C THR A 275 3.39 -8.54 10.72
N VAL A 276 2.38 -7.98 10.05
CA VAL A 276 2.55 -7.21 8.82
C VAL A 276 1.76 -5.90 8.87
N ASP A 277 2.19 -4.93 8.07
CA ASP A 277 1.32 -3.81 7.73
C ASP A 277 0.35 -4.29 6.63
N THR A 278 -0.92 -4.41 6.99
CA THR A 278 -1.96 -4.94 6.10
C THR A 278 -2.14 -4.10 4.84
N ALA A 279 -1.77 -2.81 4.85
CA ALA A 279 -1.87 -1.94 3.69
C ALA A 279 -1.07 -2.44 2.48
N PHE A 280 0.05 -3.14 2.69
CA PHE A 280 0.83 -3.74 1.59
C PHE A 280 0.09 -4.88 0.87
N TYR A 281 -0.90 -5.49 1.52
CA TYR A 281 -1.64 -6.66 1.00
C TYR A 281 -3.09 -6.35 0.62
N THR A 282 -3.59 -5.17 1.00
CA THR A 282 -5.03 -4.83 0.84
C THR A 282 -5.28 -3.52 0.11
N SER A 283 -4.23 -2.70 -0.11
CA SER A 283 -4.38 -1.38 -0.75
C SER A 283 -4.83 -1.47 -2.22
N TRP A 284 -4.66 -2.62 -2.85
CA TRP A 284 -5.10 -2.87 -4.21
C TRP A 284 -6.60 -2.67 -4.40
N VAL A 285 -7.43 -2.99 -3.39
CA VAL A 285 -8.89 -2.73 -3.37
C VAL A 285 -9.21 -1.23 -3.49
N LYS A 286 -8.25 -0.36 -3.10
CA LYS A 286 -8.35 1.10 -3.18
C LYS A 286 -7.57 1.69 -4.36
N GLY A 287 -7.22 0.86 -5.34
CA GLY A 287 -6.46 1.28 -6.51
C GLY A 287 -4.97 1.53 -6.29
N LYS A 288 -4.41 1.06 -5.16
CA LYS A 288 -3.03 1.35 -4.77
C LYS A 288 -2.25 0.07 -4.60
N ILE A 289 -1.09 -0.04 -5.24
CA ILE A 289 -0.16 -1.16 -5.03
C ILE A 289 1.09 -0.62 -4.36
N ASN A 290 1.40 -1.15 -3.18
CA ASN A 290 2.56 -0.76 -2.39
C ASN A 290 3.57 -1.89 -2.37
N PHE A 291 4.79 -1.61 -2.75
CA PHE A 291 5.91 -2.53 -2.65
C PHE A 291 6.93 -2.01 -1.64
N LYS A 292 7.42 -2.90 -0.77
CA LYS A 292 8.45 -2.56 0.21
C LYS A 292 9.54 -3.62 0.16
N ASP A 293 10.71 -3.23 -0.33
CA ASP A 293 11.87 -4.12 -0.43
C ASP A 293 11.51 -5.46 -1.12
N GLN A 294 10.79 -5.38 -2.24
CA GLN A 294 10.34 -6.54 -3.02
C GLN A 294 11.28 -6.79 -4.21
N ARG A 295 11.45 -8.06 -4.58
CA ARG A 295 12.20 -8.44 -5.78
C ARG A 295 11.48 -7.93 -7.03
N LEU A 296 12.25 -7.50 -8.03
CA LEU A 296 11.68 -7.05 -9.30
C LEU A 296 10.76 -8.10 -9.94
N GLU A 297 11.14 -9.38 -9.88
CA GLU A 297 10.30 -10.47 -10.39
C GLU A 297 8.93 -10.51 -9.72
N ASP A 298 8.86 -10.33 -8.39
CA ASP A 298 7.59 -10.38 -7.65
C ASP A 298 6.73 -9.13 -7.91
N ILE A 299 7.38 -7.96 -8.04
CA ILE A 299 6.73 -6.70 -8.44
C ILE A 299 6.12 -6.87 -9.83
N MET A 300 6.94 -7.30 -10.80
CA MET A 300 6.49 -7.45 -12.18
C MET A 300 5.43 -8.55 -12.35
N ARG A 301 5.48 -9.60 -11.56
CA ARG A 301 4.42 -10.64 -11.53
C ARG A 301 3.08 -10.05 -11.10
N THR A 302 3.06 -9.16 -10.13
CA THR A 302 1.84 -8.46 -9.70
C THR A 302 1.35 -7.49 -10.79
N LEU A 303 2.26 -6.70 -11.36
CA LEU A 303 1.91 -5.72 -12.38
C LEU A 303 1.50 -6.39 -13.70
N SER A 304 2.12 -7.53 -14.08
CA SER A 304 1.77 -8.26 -15.30
C SER A 304 0.32 -8.76 -15.27
N ARG A 305 -0.17 -9.19 -14.13
CA ARG A 305 -1.58 -9.58 -13.98
C ARG A 305 -2.53 -8.40 -14.23
N TRP A 306 -2.18 -7.22 -13.73
CA TRP A 306 -3.03 -6.04 -13.82
C TRP A 306 -2.99 -5.35 -15.18
N TYR A 307 -1.77 -5.16 -15.73
CA TYR A 307 -1.59 -4.48 -17.02
C TYR A 307 -1.72 -5.42 -18.23
N ASN A 308 -1.95 -6.71 -18.03
CA ASN A 308 -2.03 -7.73 -19.08
C ASN A 308 -0.79 -7.69 -19.99
N ILE A 309 0.38 -7.79 -19.37
CA ILE A 309 1.68 -7.78 -20.02
C ILE A 309 2.47 -9.04 -19.71
N GLU A 310 3.44 -9.34 -20.57
CA GLU A 310 4.47 -10.35 -20.37
C GLU A 310 5.78 -9.69 -19.97
N VAL A 311 6.63 -10.42 -19.24
CA VAL A 311 7.88 -9.86 -18.71
C VAL A 311 9.01 -10.85 -18.96
N ASP A 312 10.06 -10.36 -19.60
CA ASP A 312 11.28 -11.09 -19.86
C ASP A 312 12.49 -10.41 -19.22
N TYR A 313 13.51 -11.20 -18.90
CA TYR A 313 14.76 -10.72 -18.29
C TYR A 313 15.94 -11.25 -19.11
N SER A 314 16.79 -10.33 -19.61
CA SER A 314 18.02 -10.73 -20.32
C SER A 314 19.09 -11.30 -19.39
N ASP A 315 18.99 -11.03 -18.08
CA ASP A 315 19.88 -11.52 -17.03
C ASP A 315 19.06 -11.90 -15.79
N GLU A 316 19.21 -13.14 -15.34
CA GLU A 316 18.53 -13.69 -14.16
C GLU A 316 18.80 -12.87 -12.87
N ALA A 317 19.96 -12.20 -12.78
CA ALA A 317 20.30 -11.37 -11.64
C ALA A 317 19.36 -10.17 -11.48
N LEU A 318 18.77 -9.65 -12.57
CA LEU A 318 17.82 -8.55 -12.54
C LEU A 318 16.56 -8.90 -11.74
N LYS A 319 16.11 -10.15 -11.78
CA LYS A 319 14.95 -10.64 -11.02
C LYS A 319 15.08 -10.39 -9.52
N ASN A 320 16.33 -10.42 -9.00
CA ASN A 320 16.62 -10.30 -7.58
C ASN A 320 16.84 -8.87 -7.09
N LEU A 321 16.89 -7.88 -7.99
CA LEU A 321 16.96 -6.48 -7.60
C LEU A 321 15.72 -6.11 -6.77
N ARG A 322 15.92 -5.33 -5.72
CA ARG A 322 14.86 -5.05 -4.75
C ARG A 322 14.47 -3.59 -4.81
N PHE A 323 13.17 -3.33 -4.83
CA PHE A 323 12.60 -2.00 -4.92
C PHE A 323 11.49 -1.79 -3.89
N GLY A 324 11.38 -0.52 -3.46
CA GLY A 324 10.24 -0.03 -2.72
C GLY A 324 9.59 1.09 -3.52
N CYS A 325 8.33 0.91 -3.89
CA CYS A 325 7.61 1.89 -4.68
C CYS A 325 6.10 1.83 -4.45
N TYR A 326 5.43 2.85 -4.91
CA TYR A 326 3.99 2.98 -4.94
C TYR A 326 3.54 3.09 -6.39
N VAL A 327 2.52 2.32 -6.76
CA VAL A 327 1.89 2.35 -8.09
C VAL A 327 0.41 2.62 -7.92
N ASN A 328 -0.12 3.64 -8.61
CA ASN A 328 -1.55 3.80 -8.79
C ASN A 328 -1.98 2.87 -9.92
N ARG A 329 -2.77 1.85 -9.59
CA ARG A 329 -3.11 0.79 -10.55
C ARG A 329 -4.02 1.24 -11.69
N TYR A 330 -4.68 2.40 -11.54
CA TYR A 330 -5.55 2.97 -12.59
C TYR A 330 -4.83 3.97 -13.51
N GLU A 331 -3.53 4.21 -13.27
CA GLU A 331 -2.67 5.00 -14.14
C GLU A 331 -1.85 4.11 -15.08
N GLU A 332 -1.25 4.72 -16.08
CA GLU A 332 -0.34 4.04 -17.01
C GLU A 332 0.88 3.46 -16.27
N ILE A 333 1.47 2.40 -16.81
CA ILE A 333 2.68 1.79 -16.24
C ILE A 333 3.96 2.60 -16.50
N ALA A 334 3.92 3.53 -17.46
CA ALA A 334 5.09 4.29 -17.92
C ALA A 334 5.86 4.98 -16.77
N PRO A 335 5.24 5.71 -15.81
CA PRO A 335 5.96 6.35 -14.71
C PRO A 335 6.74 5.36 -13.83
N PHE A 336 6.22 4.15 -13.67
CA PHE A 336 6.93 3.10 -12.93
C PHE A 336 8.17 2.59 -13.68
N LEU A 337 8.06 2.39 -15.00
CA LEU A 337 9.19 1.95 -15.83
C LEU A 337 10.28 3.02 -15.93
N GLU A 338 9.90 4.30 -16.05
CA GLU A 338 10.83 5.43 -15.98
C GLU A 338 11.59 5.49 -14.65
N LEU A 339 10.88 5.22 -13.53
CA LEU A 339 11.53 5.16 -12.22
C LEU A 339 12.58 4.05 -12.15
N LEU A 340 12.32 2.88 -12.75
CA LEU A 340 13.28 1.79 -12.78
C LEU A 340 14.52 2.16 -13.64
N GLU A 341 14.34 2.74 -14.81
CA GLU A 341 15.44 3.19 -15.66
C GLU A 341 16.30 4.28 -15.00
N ALA A 342 15.65 5.20 -14.26
CA ALA A 342 16.35 6.25 -13.52
C ALA A 342 17.31 5.72 -12.43
N THR A 343 17.25 4.43 -12.09
CA THR A 343 18.22 3.81 -11.17
C THR A 343 19.55 3.45 -11.85
N GLU A 344 19.66 3.59 -13.17
CA GLU A 344 20.85 3.28 -14.00
C GLU A 344 21.34 1.82 -13.93
N ASN A 345 20.60 0.96 -13.22
CA ASN A 345 20.92 -0.47 -13.06
C ASN A 345 20.09 -1.37 -13.97
N ILE A 346 19.05 -0.81 -14.58
CA ILE A 346 18.06 -1.52 -15.37
C ILE A 346 17.67 -0.66 -16.56
N HIS A 347 17.60 -1.29 -17.73
CA HIS A 347 17.01 -0.70 -18.94
C HIS A 347 15.77 -1.48 -19.34
N VAL A 348 14.85 -0.80 -20.03
CA VAL A 348 13.56 -1.34 -20.42
C VAL A 348 13.42 -1.29 -21.94
N LYS A 349 13.02 -2.42 -22.55
CA LYS A 349 12.61 -2.48 -23.95
C LYS A 349 11.20 -3.04 -24.03
N ILE A 350 10.33 -2.38 -24.79
CA ILE A 350 8.92 -2.75 -24.93
C ILE A 350 8.66 -3.20 -26.34
N ASN A 351 8.11 -4.41 -26.49
CA ASN A 351 7.67 -4.98 -27.74
C ASN A 351 6.19 -5.38 -27.62
N GLY A 352 5.27 -4.51 -28.03
CA GLY A 352 3.84 -4.70 -27.86
C GLY A 352 3.47 -4.82 -26.37
N LYS A 353 3.08 -6.00 -25.92
CA LYS A 353 2.74 -6.28 -24.50
C LYS A 353 3.89 -6.91 -23.72
N THR A 354 5.03 -7.15 -24.30
CA THR A 354 6.18 -7.76 -23.63
C THR A 354 7.17 -6.68 -23.21
N ILE A 355 7.48 -6.64 -21.91
CA ILE A 355 8.50 -5.77 -21.30
C ILE A 355 9.75 -6.61 -21.07
N ILE A 356 10.88 -6.17 -21.61
CA ILE A 356 12.17 -6.85 -21.50
C ILE A 356 13.10 -6.00 -20.68
N PHE A 357 13.56 -6.54 -19.54
CA PHE A 357 14.56 -5.92 -18.69
C PHE A 357 15.97 -6.37 -19.09
N TYR A 358 16.92 -5.42 -19.22
CA TYR A 358 18.31 -5.68 -19.52
C TYR A 358 19.24 -4.70 -18.76
N LYS A 359 20.54 -5.02 -18.72
CA LYS A 359 21.60 -4.17 -18.14
C LYS A 359 22.12 -3.18 -19.15
#